data_28bd4d887028ff35cbdf4bc5c407b1c7
#
_entry.id   28bd4d887028ff35cbdf4bc5c407b1c7
#
_cell.length_a   1.000
_cell.length_b   1.000
_cell.length_c   1.000
_cell.angle_alpha   90.00
_cell.angle_beta   90.00
_cell.angle_gamma   90.00
#
_symmetry.space_group_name_H-M   'P 1'
#
loop_
_entity.id
_entity.type
_entity.pdbx_description
1 polymer ?
#
loop_
_entity_poly.entity_id
_entity_poly.type
_entity_poly.pdbx_seq_one_letter_code
_entity_poly.pdbx_strand_id
1 'polypeptide(L)' 'MPSNLSPAELDDRIAVLRDNIRQLIEQAAGASGGQNEERTADRIAQQTAELDKLVLQRETLGRK' A
#
# COMPACT_ATOMS: atom_id res chain seq x y z
N MET A 1 -9.17 0.65 -18.76
CA MET A 1 -10.29 1.22 -18.03
C MET A 1 -9.78 2.26 -17.04
N PRO A 2 -10.14 3.46 -17.25
CA PRO A 2 -9.70 4.51 -16.35
C PRO A 2 -10.38 4.33 -15.00
N SER A 3 -9.60 4.29 -14.00
CA SER A 3 -10.14 4.15 -12.67
C SER A 3 -10.35 5.55 -12.11
N ASN A 4 -11.51 6.08 -12.37
CA ASN A 4 -11.86 7.38 -11.82
C ASN A 4 -12.43 7.18 -10.44
N LEU A 5 -11.54 6.90 -9.51
CA LEU A 5 -11.94 6.73 -8.14
C LEU A 5 -12.25 8.08 -7.54
N SER A 6 -13.30 8.13 -6.77
CA SER A 6 -13.61 9.34 -6.03
C SER A 6 -12.58 9.54 -4.93
N PRO A 7 -12.46 10.77 -4.41
CA PRO A 7 -11.52 10.98 -3.30
C PRO A 7 -11.80 10.07 -2.11
N ALA A 8 -13.06 9.81 -1.82
CA ALA A 8 -13.40 8.94 -0.70
C ALA A 8 -12.93 7.52 -0.97
N GLU A 9 -13.08 7.06 -2.20
CA GLU A 9 -12.63 5.72 -2.55
C GLU A 9 -11.12 5.63 -2.48
N LEU A 10 -10.43 6.66 -2.93
CA LEU A 10 -8.98 6.69 -2.84
C LEU A 10 -8.54 6.64 -1.38
N ASP A 11 -9.19 7.40 -0.53
CA ASP A 11 -8.85 7.40 0.89
C ASP A 11 -9.06 6.01 1.49
N ASP A 12 -10.13 5.34 1.11
CA ASP A 12 -10.39 4.00 1.60
C ASP A 12 -9.29 3.03 1.16
N ARG A 13 -8.92 3.10 -0.10
CA ARG A 13 -7.89 2.20 -0.61
C ARG A 13 -6.54 2.49 0.03
N ILE A 14 -6.24 3.76 0.21
CA ILE A 14 -5.00 4.15 0.87
C ILE A 14 -4.97 3.58 2.29
N ALA A 15 -6.06 3.68 3.01
CA ALA A 15 -6.13 3.16 4.37
C ALA A 15 -5.93 1.65 4.38
N VAL A 16 -6.55 0.95 3.45
CA VAL A 16 -6.42 -0.50 3.38
C VAL A 16 -4.98 -0.89 3.06
N LEU A 17 -4.36 -0.20 2.11
CA LEU A 17 -2.98 -0.50 1.75
C LEU A 17 -2.03 -0.23 2.91
N ARG A 18 -2.24 0.88 3.60
CA ARG A 18 -1.40 1.18 4.76
C ARG A 18 -1.51 0.09 5.82
N ASP A 19 -2.73 -0.36 6.06
CA ASP A 19 -2.95 -1.40 7.03
C ASP A 19 -2.28 -2.70 6.59
N ASN A 20 -2.43 -3.05 5.32
CA ASN A 20 -1.81 -4.26 4.80
C ASN A 20 -0.29 -4.21 4.91
N ILE A 21 0.30 -3.08 4.56
CA ILE A 21 1.74 -2.91 4.65
C ILE A 21 2.19 -3.06 6.09
N ARG A 22 1.46 -2.45 7.00
CA ARG A 22 1.83 -2.54 8.42
C ARG A 22 1.78 -3.99 8.89
N GLN A 23 0.75 -4.73 8.50
CA GLN A 23 0.65 -6.12 8.88
C GLN A 23 1.80 -6.93 8.30
N LEU A 24 2.15 -6.66 7.06
CA LEU A 24 3.27 -7.36 6.44
C LEU A 24 4.57 -7.08 7.18
N ILE A 25 4.77 -5.83 7.57
CA ILE A 25 5.97 -5.47 8.31
C ILE A 25 5.99 -6.16 9.66
N GLU A 26 4.85 -6.22 10.34
CA GLU A 26 4.77 -6.90 11.61
C GLU A 26 5.03 -8.39 11.47
N GLN A 27 4.52 -8.99 10.42
CA GLN A 27 4.78 -10.40 10.17
C GLN A 27 6.26 -10.64 9.90
N ALA A 28 6.86 -9.76 9.13
CA ALA A 28 8.29 -9.91 8.83
C ALA A 28 9.13 -9.77 10.09
N ALA A 29 8.73 -8.86 10.96
CA ALA A 29 9.48 -8.65 12.20
C ALA A 29 9.32 -9.83 13.14
N GLY A 30 8.17 -10.48 13.12
CA GLY A 30 7.93 -11.63 13.97
C GLY A 30 8.49 -12.91 13.45
N ALA A 31 8.72 -13.00 12.14
CA ALA A 31 9.25 -14.21 11.54
C ALA A 31 10.76 -14.11 11.47
N SER A 32 11.43 -14.90 12.27
CA SER A 32 12.89 -14.83 12.31
C SER A 32 13.46 -15.76 11.26
N GLY A 33 14.23 -15.19 10.35
CA GLY A 33 15.00 -15.96 9.42
C GLY A 33 14.17 -16.91 8.60
N GLY A 34 13.17 -16.43 7.95
CA GLY A 34 12.32 -17.29 7.19
C GLY A 34 12.65 -17.28 5.72
N GLN A 35 12.28 -18.35 5.08
CA GLN A 35 12.37 -18.41 3.64
C GLN A 35 11.44 -17.42 2.99
N ASN A 36 10.51 -16.91 3.77
CA ASN A 36 9.50 -16.00 3.23
C ASN A 36 9.92 -14.55 3.31
N GLU A 37 11.13 -14.30 3.79
CA GLU A 37 11.57 -12.91 3.94
C GLU A 37 11.59 -12.18 2.60
N GLU A 38 12.09 -12.84 1.57
CA GLU A 38 12.16 -12.22 0.26
C GLU A 38 10.77 -11.94 -0.29
N ARG A 39 9.88 -12.90 -0.14
CA ARG A 39 8.52 -12.71 -0.63
C ARG A 39 7.81 -11.60 0.11
N THR A 40 8.02 -11.54 1.41
CA THR A 40 7.41 -10.50 2.21
C THR A 40 7.94 -9.14 1.81
N ALA A 41 9.24 -9.04 1.60
CA ALA A 41 9.85 -7.78 1.17
C ALA A 41 9.31 -7.36 -0.18
N ASP A 42 9.15 -8.32 -1.11
CA ASP A 42 8.58 -8.02 -2.41
C ASP A 42 7.16 -7.49 -2.29
N ARG A 43 6.37 -8.12 -1.44
CA ARG A 43 4.99 -7.68 -1.24
C ARG A 43 4.94 -6.29 -0.65
N ILE A 44 5.79 -6.04 0.33
CA ILE A 44 5.84 -4.71 0.93
C ILE A 44 6.21 -3.68 -0.13
N ALA A 45 7.19 -3.99 -0.96
CA ALA A 45 7.60 -3.08 -2.01
C ALA A 45 6.49 -2.82 -3.01
N GLN A 46 5.80 -3.88 -3.42
CA GLN A 46 4.71 -3.74 -4.37
C GLN A 46 3.58 -2.90 -3.80
N GLN A 47 3.21 -3.18 -2.56
CA GLN A 47 2.11 -2.44 -1.96
C GLN A 47 2.50 -1.02 -1.64
N THR A 48 3.75 -0.78 -1.31
CA THR A 48 4.22 0.58 -1.10
C THR A 48 4.16 1.37 -2.39
N ALA A 49 4.55 0.76 -3.50
CA ALA A 49 4.47 1.43 -4.79
C ALA A 49 3.02 1.74 -5.15
N GLU A 50 2.14 0.81 -4.87
CA GLU A 50 0.72 1.03 -5.12
C GLU A 50 0.19 2.16 -4.26
N LEU A 51 0.58 2.16 -2.99
CA LEU A 51 0.17 3.22 -2.09
C LEU A 51 0.64 4.57 -2.57
N ASP A 52 1.89 4.66 -3.01
CA ASP A 52 2.43 5.91 -3.51
C ASP A 52 1.61 6.44 -4.68
N LYS A 53 1.22 5.55 -5.59
CA LYS A 53 0.41 5.95 -6.73
C LYS A 53 -0.93 6.53 -6.27
N LEU A 54 -1.56 5.86 -5.32
CA LEU A 54 -2.85 6.31 -4.86
C LEU A 54 -2.74 7.62 -4.10
N VAL A 55 -1.69 7.78 -3.33
CA VAL A 55 -1.47 9.03 -2.61
C VAL A 55 -1.29 10.18 -3.59
N LEU A 56 -0.51 9.93 -4.65
CA LEU A 56 -0.34 10.94 -5.68
C LEU A 56 -1.66 11.32 -6.33
N GLN A 57 -2.45 10.31 -6.67
CA GLN A 57 -3.76 10.57 -7.27
C GLN A 57 -4.63 11.38 -6.33
N ARG A 58 -4.60 11.02 -5.06
CA ARG A 58 -5.42 11.74 -4.08
C ARG A 58 -4.98 13.18 -3.96
N GLU A 59 -3.68 13.41 -3.93
CA GLU A 59 -3.16 14.76 -3.85
C GLU A 59 -3.53 15.56 -5.08
N THR A 60 -3.45 14.94 -6.24
CA THR A 60 -3.81 15.61 -7.48
C THR A 60 -5.28 16.04 -7.46
N LEU A 61 -6.14 15.17 -6.95
CA LEU A 61 -7.55 15.49 -6.89
C LEU A 61 -7.84 16.62 -5.90
N GLY A 62 -7.11 16.64 -4.82
CA GLY A 62 -7.30 17.69 -3.82
C GLY A 62 -6.69 19.02 -4.21
N ARG A 63 -5.89 19.01 -5.26
CA ARG A 63 -5.19 20.20 -5.69
C ARG A 63 -6.00 20.89 -6.78
N LYS A 64 -6.29 22.10 -6.59
CA LYS A 64 -7.06 22.84 -7.56
C LYS A 64 -6.29 23.90 -8.25
#